data_dfdc9cdb9d802f402eba8e904b769342
#
_entry.id   dfdc9cdb9d802f402eba8e904b769342
#
_cell.length_a   1.000
_cell.length_b   1.000
_cell.length_c   1.000
_cell.angle_alpha   90.00
_cell.angle_beta   90.00
_cell.angle_gamma   90.00
#
_symmetry.space_group_name_H-M   'P 1'
#
loop_
_entity.id
_entity.type
_entity.pdbx_description
1 polymer ?
#
loop_
_entity_poly.entity_id
_entity_poly.type
_entity_poly.pdbx_seq_one_letter_code
_entity_poly.pdbx_strand_id
1 'polypeptide(L)'
;MPTARETILAALHARLQPLAATVLRDEVLPERIPPGGLIILRDGQPGEPEVTLSPLLYHYQHRAELEVVVQAAKDRATAFDTLIANIGTALESDRTLGGLCDWVEAEAPASIDLPVEGAVSLKAAVITVLLHYTTTGPLA
;
A
#
# COMPACT_ATOMS: atom_id res chain seq x y z
N MET A 1 -22.26 7.94 2.96
CA MET A 1 -21.68 6.62 2.63
C MET A 1 -20.37 6.81 1.86
N PRO A 2 -19.33 6.11 2.22
CA PRO A 2 -18.09 6.19 1.44
C PRO A 2 -18.27 5.54 0.07
N THR A 3 -17.45 5.99 -0.88
CA THR A 3 -17.36 5.33 -2.18
C THR A 3 -16.74 3.93 -2.05
N ALA A 4 -16.92 3.10 -3.05
CA ALA A 4 -16.27 1.80 -3.11
C ALA A 4 -14.74 1.95 -3.01
N ARG A 5 -14.17 2.94 -3.70
CA ARG A 5 -12.74 3.23 -3.67
C ARG A 5 -12.24 3.52 -2.25
N GLU A 6 -12.92 4.40 -1.53
CA GLU A 6 -12.54 4.72 -0.15
C GLU A 6 -12.68 3.50 0.76
N THR A 7 -13.74 2.73 0.61
CA THR A 7 -13.95 1.50 1.38
C THR A 7 -12.81 0.51 1.18
N ILE A 8 -12.36 0.34 -0.06
CA ILE A 8 -11.25 -0.57 -0.38
C ILE A 8 -9.92 -0.06 0.17
N LEU A 9 -9.64 1.23 0.01
CA LEU A 9 -8.40 1.83 0.54
C LEU A 9 -8.36 1.76 2.07
N ALA A 10 -9.48 2.01 2.73
CA ALA A 10 -9.58 1.88 4.19
C ALA A 10 -9.37 0.42 4.62
N ALA A 11 -9.89 -0.55 3.87
CA ALA A 11 -9.68 -1.97 4.15
C ALA A 11 -8.22 -2.39 3.96
N LEU A 12 -7.55 -1.85 2.94
CA LEU A 12 -6.11 -2.08 2.74
C LEU A 12 -5.31 -1.53 3.93
N HIS A 13 -5.60 -0.31 4.36
CA HIS A 13 -4.98 0.29 5.53
C HIS A 13 -5.19 -0.56 6.79
N ALA A 14 -6.42 -1.02 7.01
CA ALA A 14 -6.74 -1.88 8.15
C ALA A 14 -6.01 -3.23 8.09
N ARG A 15 -5.83 -3.80 6.90
CA ARG A 15 -5.14 -5.07 6.70
C ARG A 15 -3.68 -5.00 7.14
N LEU A 16 -3.05 -3.83 7.03
CA LEU A 16 -1.66 -3.62 7.37
C LEU A 16 -1.44 -3.28 8.86
N GLN A 17 -2.48 -2.86 9.58
CA GLN A 17 -2.37 -2.43 10.99
C GLN A 17 -1.78 -3.48 11.93
N PRO A 18 -2.06 -4.79 11.80
CA PRO A 18 -1.47 -5.79 12.70
C PRO A 18 0.04 -5.98 12.56
N LEU A 19 0.67 -5.44 11.51
CA LEU A 19 2.11 -5.55 11.32
C LEU A 19 2.87 -4.81 12.42
N ALA A 20 4.12 -5.23 12.68
CA ALA A 20 4.96 -4.62 13.71
C ALA A 20 5.35 -3.17 13.39
N ALA A 21 5.32 -2.79 12.11
CA ALA A 21 5.60 -1.43 11.68
C ALA A 21 4.45 -0.49 12.02
N THR A 22 4.76 0.80 12.14
CA THR A 22 3.75 1.85 12.23
C THR A 22 3.16 2.09 10.86
N VAL A 23 1.84 2.05 10.74
CA VAL A 23 1.14 2.19 9.45
C VAL A 23 0.33 3.49 9.46
N LEU A 24 0.66 4.39 8.56
CA LEU A 24 0.01 5.69 8.39
C LEU A 24 -0.64 5.75 7.01
N ARG A 25 -1.53 6.73 6.83
CA ARG A 25 -2.19 6.98 5.54
C ARG A 25 -2.09 8.46 5.20
N ASP A 26 -1.57 8.77 3.99
CA ASP A 26 -1.43 10.12 3.43
C ASP A 26 -0.70 11.12 4.34
N GLU A 27 0.15 10.61 5.22
CA GLU A 27 0.95 11.44 6.12
C GLU A 27 2.29 11.79 5.49
N VAL A 28 2.87 12.90 5.92
CA VAL A 28 4.24 13.23 5.54
C VAL A 28 5.22 12.33 6.29
N LEU A 29 6.39 12.13 5.72
CA LEU A 29 7.46 11.37 6.38
C LEU A 29 7.83 12.05 7.70
N PRO A 30 7.73 11.34 8.84
CA PRO A 30 8.11 11.93 10.13
C PRO A 30 9.62 12.12 10.24
N GLU A 31 10.06 12.99 11.16
CA GLU A 31 11.48 13.24 11.40
C GLU A 31 12.20 11.98 11.89
N ARG A 32 11.51 11.14 12.63
CA ARG A 32 12.04 9.89 13.15
C ARG A 32 11.22 8.71 12.64
N ILE A 33 11.93 7.68 12.21
CA ILE A 33 11.29 6.44 11.82
C ILE A 33 11.00 5.62 13.07
N PRO A 34 9.74 5.21 13.30
CA PRO A 34 9.38 4.42 14.48
C PRO A 34 10.13 3.08 14.53
N PRO A 35 10.37 2.53 15.73
CA PRO A 35 10.87 1.16 15.85
C PRO A 35 9.94 0.19 15.12
N GLY A 36 10.53 -0.79 14.46
CA GLY A 36 9.76 -1.76 13.65
C GLY A 36 9.49 -1.29 12.23
N GLY A 37 9.84 -0.03 11.91
CA GLY A 37 9.66 0.52 10.58
C GLY A 37 8.38 1.34 10.41
N LEU A 38 8.23 1.88 9.21
CA LEU A 38 7.13 2.76 8.84
C LEU A 38 6.56 2.33 7.51
N ILE A 39 5.25 2.30 7.41
CA ILE A 39 4.52 2.11 6.16
C ILE A 39 3.57 3.29 6.00
N ILE A 40 3.67 4.01 4.89
CA ILE A 40 2.72 5.08 4.58
C ILE A 40 1.93 4.67 3.34
N LEU A 41 0.64 4.47 3.50
CA LEU A 41 -0.27 4.21 2.39
C LEU A 41 -0.60 5.54 1.70
N ARG A 42 -0.32 5.60 0.39
CA ARG A 42 -0.76 6.67 -0.49
C ARG A 42 -1.88 6.14 -1.36
N ASP A 43 -2.95 6.92 -1.49
CA ASP A 43 -4.13 6.48 -2.24
C ASP A 43 -3.81 6.20 -3.71
N GLY A 44 -2.84 6.90 -4.29
CA GLY A 44 -2.42 6.67 -5.67
C GLY A 44 -3.45 7.09 -6.69
N GLN A 45 -3.52 6.38 -7.79
CA GLN A 45 -4.35 6.75 -8.94
C GLN A 45 -5.22 5.57 -9.38
N PRO A 46 -6.53 5.81 -9.60
CA PRO A 46 -7.42 4.75 -10.10
C PRO A 46 -7.13 4.35 -11.55
N GLY A 47 -6.54 5.23 -12.35
CA GLY A 47 -6.28 4.97 -13.75
C GLY A 47 -7.54 5.00 -14.60
N GLU A 48 -7.38 4.66 -15.89
CA GLU A 48 -8.48 4.55 -16.84
C GLU A 48 -9.21 3.21 -16.63
N PRO A 49 -10.53 3.21 -16.44
CA PRO A 49 -11.27 1.95 -16.31
C PRO A 49 -11.54 1.29 -17.64
N GLU A 50 -11.67 -0.02 -17.63
CA GLU A 50 -12.40 -0.73 -18.68
C GLU A 50 -13.88 -0.62 -18.40
N VAL A 51 -14.68 -0.30 -19.42
CA VAL A 51 -16.12 -0.09 -19.27
C VAL A 51 -16.88 -1.18 -20.01
N THR A 52 -17.78 -1.84 -19.30
CA THR A 52 -18.74 -2.76 -19.90
C THR A 52 -20.13 -2.11 -19.91
N LEU A 53 -20.98 -2.45 -20.88
CA LEU A 53 -22.23 -1.72 -21.14
C LEU A 53 -23.49 -2.46 -20.76
N SER A 54 -23.45 -3.77 -20.59
CA SER A 54 -24.66 -4.55 -20.30
C SER A 54 -24.37 -5.64 -19.28
N PRO A 55 -24.31 -5.31 -18.00
CA PRO A 55 -24.60 -4.02 -17.36
C PRO A 55 -23.47 -3.01 -17.51
N LEU A 56 -23.79 -1.74 -17.29
CA LEU A 56 -22.77 -0.68 -17.26
C LEU A 56 -21.96 -0.80 -15.98
N LEU A 57 -20.69 -1.13 -16.13
CA LEU A 57 -19.73 -1.27 -15.02
C LEU A 57 -18.38 -0.68 -15.39
N TYR A 58 -17.68 -0.17 -14.40
CA TYR A 58 -16.35 0.40 -14.54
C TYR A 58 -15.36 -0.47 -13.77
N HIS A 59 -14.40 -1.06 -14.49
CA HIS A 59 -13.40 -1.98 -13.94
C HIS A 59 -12.07 -1.27 -13.83
N TYR A 60 -11.59 -1.10 -12.60
CA TYR A 60 -10.36 -0.37 -12.30
C TYR A 60 -9.22 -1.29 -11.94
N GLN A 61 -8.01 -0.91 -12.35
CA GLN A 61 -6.74 -1.40 -11.81
C GLN A 61 -6.09 -0.22 -11.09
N HIS A 62 -6.54 0.03 -9.89
CA HIS A 62 -6.11 1.15 -9.09
C HIS A 62 -4.70 0.91 -8.54
N ARG A 63 -3.80 1.88 -8.75
CA ARG A 63 -2.41 1.78 -8.29
C ARG A 63 -2.24 2.59 -7.02
N ALA A 64 -2.42 1.95 -5.87
CA ALA A 64 -2.06 2.52 -4.58
C ALA A 64 -0.55 2.32 -4.35
N GLU A 65 0.02 3.08 -3.43
CA GLU A 65 1.44 2.97 -3.12
C GLU A 65 1.67 2.83 -1.62
N LEU A 66 2.64 1.98 -1.26
CA LEU A 66 3.13 1.88 0.10
C LEU A 66 4.56 2.41 0.12
N GLU A 67 4.80 3.50 0.85
CA GLU A 67 6.15 3.95 1.15
C GLU A 67 6.60 3.20 2.39
N VAL A 68 7.68 2.42 2.27
CA VAL A 68 8.19 1.57 3.33
C VAL A 68 9.57 2.07 3.73
N VAL A 69 9.76 2.38 5.02
CA VAL A 69 11.02 2.92 5.52
C VAL A 69 11.43 2.17 6.77
N VAL A 70 12.69 1.76 6.81
CA VAL A 70 13.31 1.14 7.98
C VAL A 70 14.56 1.92 8.35
N GLN A 71 14.76 2.14 9.64
CA GLN A 71 16.00 2.73 10.16
C GLN A 71 16.64 1.76 11.13
N ALA A 72 17.89 1.38 10.86
CA ALA A 72 18.65 0.50 11.72
C ALA A 72 20.14 0.73 11.52
N ALA A 73 20.90 0.74 12.63
CA ALA A 73 22.34 0.86 12.59
C ALA A 73 23.00 -0.42 12.09
N LYS A 74 22.39 -1.58 12.38
CA LYS A 74 22.87 -2.91 12.00
C LYS A 74 21.72 -3.71 11.38
N ASP A 75 22.06 -4.63 10.49
CA ASP A 75 21.12 -5.57 9.89
C ASP A 75 19.91 -4.88 9.22
N ARG A 76 20.16 -3.67 8.67
CA ARG A 76 19.12 -2.88 8.01
C ARG A 76 18.47 -3.63 6.86
N ALA A 77 19.28 -4.32 6.05
CA ALA A 77 18.76 -5.09 4.92
C ALA A 77 17.85 -6.23 5.39
N THR A 78 18.22 -6.93 6.46
CA THR A 78 17.41 -8.00 7.03
C THR A 78 16.10 -7.46 7.63
N ALA A 79 16.17 -6.35 8.36
CA ALA A 79 14.98 -5.72 8.93
C ALA A 79 14.01 -5.27 7.83
N PHE A 80 14.53 -4.69 6.76
CA PHE A 80 13.74 -4.27 5.62
C PHE A 80 13.10 -5.47 4.92
N ASP A 81 13.88 -6.52 4.65
CA ASP A 81 13.39 -7.72 3.99
C ASP A 81 12.28 -8.41 4.81
N THR A 82 12.44 -8.48 6.12
CA THR A 82 11.41 -9.04 7.01
C THR A 82 10.11 -8.25 6.91
N LEU A 83 10.20 -6.92 6.89
CA LEU A 83 9.01 -6.09 6.76
C LEU A 83 8.32 -6.29 5.41
N ILE A 84 9.11 -6.34 4.32
CA ILE A 84 8.57 -6.60 2.98
C ILE A 84 7.86 -7.96 2.94
N ALA A 85 8.48 -9.00 3.50
CA ALA A 85 7.88 -10.34 3.55
C ALA A 85 6.56 -10.34 4.35
N ASN A 86 6.51 -9.61 5.45
CA ASN A 86 5.30 -9.50 6.27
C ASN A 86 4.18 -8.76 5.55
N ILE A 87 4.51 -7.72 4.78
CA ILE A 87 3.54 -7.03 3.93
C ILE A 87 2.97 -8.01 2.90
N GLY A 88 3.85 -8.78 2.23
CA GLY A 88 3.43 -9.79 1.27
C GLY A 88 2.46 -10.80 1.86
N THR A 89 2.79 -11.34 3.03
CA THR A 89 1.93 -12.28 3.74
C THR A 89 0.57 -11.68 4.07
N ALA A 90 0.54 -10.42 4.53
CA ALA A 90 -0.69 -9.73 4.87
C ALA A 90 -1.60 -9.55 3.64
N LEU A 91 -1.02 -9.19 2.49
CA LEU A 91 -1.79 -9.00 1.26
C LEU A 91 -2.26 -10.32 0.66
N GLU A 92 -1.44 -11.36 0.74
CA GLU A 92 -1.76 -12.66 0.18
C GLU A 92 -2.72 -13.50 1.02
N SER A 93 -2.91 -13.13 2.30
CA SER A 93 -3.80 -13.87 3.20
C SER A 93 -5.26 -13.85 2.73
N ASP A 94 -5.67 -12.77 2.07
CA ASP A 94 -6.98 -12.64 1.44
C ASP A 94 -6.90 -11.56 0.36
N ARG A 95 -6.77 -11.96 -0.88
CA ARG A 95 -6.57 -11.06 -2.01
C ARG A 95 -7.85 -10.32 -2.44
N THR A 96 -8.95 -10.52 -1.71
CA THR A 96 -10.21 -9.81 -1.98
C THR A 96 -10.54 -8.75 -0.93
N LEU A 97 -9.70 -8.59 0.10
CA LEU A 97 -9.94 -7.69 1.23
C LEU A 97 -11.35 -7.90 1.83
N GLY A 98 -11.68 -9.16 2.10
CA GLY A 98 -13.00 -9.50 2.64
C GLY A 98 -14.12 -9.42 1.62
N GLY A 99 -13.83 -9.60 0.35
CA GLY A 99 -14.81 -9.54 -0.74
C GLY A 99 -15.08 -8.13 -1.28
N LEU A 100 -14.30 -7.14 -0.85
CA LEU A 100 -14.49 -5.75 -1.29
C LEU A 100 -13.90 -5.46 -2.66
N CYS A 101 -12.94 -6.25 -3.11
CA CYS A 101 -12.35 -6.11 -4.43
C CYS A 101 -12.15 -7.47 -5.07
N ASP A 102 -11.86 -7.47 -6.37
CA ASP A 102 -11.69 -8.71 -7.13
C ASP A 102 -10.33 -9.35 -6.86
N TRP A 103 -9.29 -8.52 -6.73
CA TRP A 103 -7.93 -9.00 -6.56
C TRP A 103 -7.01 -7.90 -6.05
N VAL A 104 -6.09 -8.25 -5.15
CA VAL A 104 -5.02 -7.37 -4.67
C VAL A 104 -3.68 -8.02 -4.95
N GLU A 105 -2.77 -7.27 -5.55
CA GLU A 105 -1.43 -7.76 -5.85
C GLU A 105 -0.41 -6.64 -5.70
N ALA A 106 0.68 -6.93 -5.01
CA ALA A 106 1.78 -6.00 -4.89
C ALA A 106 2.79 -6.24 -6.01
N GLU A 107 3.36 -5.15 -6.52
CA GLU A 107 4.55 -5.22 -7.36
C GLU A 107 5.80 -5.29 -6.50
N ALA A 108 6.92 -5.70 -7.08
CA ALA A 108 8.18 -5.74 -6.34
C ALA A 108 8.58 -4.34 -5.87
N PRO A 109 9.25 -4.23 -4.70
CA PRO A 109 9.63 -2.93 -4.17
C PRO A 109 10.64 -2.22 -5.08
N ALA A 110 10.42 -0.93 -5.30
CA ALA A 110 11.34 -0.05 -6.01
C ALA A 110 12.07 0.81 -4.99
N SER A 111 13.40 0.66 -4.90
CA SER A 111 14.20 1.40 -3.94
C SER A 111 14.12 2.90 -4.20
N ILE A 112 14.07 3.69 -3.13
CA ILE A 112 14.08 5.15 -3.20
C ILE A 112 15.17 5.69 -2.29
N ASP A 113 15.73 6.86 -2.66
CA ASP A 113 16.65 7.61 -1.83
C ASP A 113 15.87 8.71 -1.10
N LEU A 114 16.13 8.83 0.22
CA LEU A 114 15.48 9.87 1.02
C LEU A 114 16.43 11.06 1.15
N PRO A 115 15.99 12.29 0.79
CA PRO A 115 16.83 13.49 0.89
C PRO A 115 16.81 14.07 2.30
N VAL A 116 17.22 13.27 3.30
CA VAL A 116 17.24 13.67 4.72
C VAL A 116 18.59 13.37 5.33
N GLU A 117 18.95 14.11 6.39
CA GLU A 117 20.14 13.82 7.17
C GLU A 117 20.02 12.43 7.82
N GLY A 118 21.13 11.70 7.87
CA GLY A 118 21.14 10.35 8.41
C GLY A 118 20.57 9.31 7.46
N ALA A 119 20.35 9.64 6.18
CA ALA A 119 19.80 8.72 5.18
C ALA A 119 20.61 7.43 5.04
N VAL A 120 21.89 7.44 5.39
CA VAL A 120 22.74 6.23 5.34
C VAL A 120 22.27 5.14 6.29
N SER A 121 21.51 5.48 7.33
CA SER A 121 20.93 4.51 8.26
C SER A 121 19.53 4.06 7.84
N LEU A 122 18.99 4.64 6.77
CA LEU A 122 17.65 4.37 6.29
C LEU A 122 17.69 3.46 5.08
N LYS A 123 16.67 2.62 4.97
CA LYS A 123 16.37 1.89 3.76
C LYS A 123 14.90 2.08 3.44
N ALA A 124 14.62 2.51 2.21
CA ALA A 124 13.28 2.85 1.81
C ALA A 124 12.97 2.31 0.41
N ALA A 125 11.70 2.01 0.18
CA ALA A 125 11.20 1.61 -1.12
C ALA A 125 9.73 1.99 -1.25
N VAL A 126 9.26 2.04 -2.48
CA VAL A 126 7.84 2.15 -2.81
C VAL A 126 7.37 0.81 -3.34
N ILE A 127 6.26 0.33 -2.78
CA ILE A 127 5.57 -0.86 -3.28
C ILE A 127 4.26 -0.39 -3.90
N THR A 128 4.09 -0.61 -5.19
CA THR A 128 2.80 -0.38 -5.83
C THR A 128 1.88 -1.54 -5.54
N VAL A 129 0.68 -1.25 -5.06
CA VAL A 129 -0.35 -2.25 -4.80
C VAL A 129 -1.46 -2.05 -5.82
N LEU A 130 -1.67 -3.06 -6.65
CA LEU A 130 -2.75 -3.07 -7.64
C LEU A 130 -4.03 -3.55 -6.98
N LEU A 131 -5.05 -2.70 -7.02
CA LEU A 131 -6.37 -3.00 -6.49
C LEU A 131 -7.33 -3.13 -7.67
N HIS A 132 -7.77 -4.35 -7.94
CA HIS A 132 -8.74 -4.61 -9.01
C HIS A 132 -10.14 -4.56 -8.42
N TYR A 133 -10.94 -3.58 -8.82
CA TYR A 133 -12.31 -3.48 -8.35
C TYR A 133 -13.24 -2.91 -9.42
N THR A 134 -14.51 -3.13 -9.20
CA THR A 134 -15.56 -2.74 -10.14
C THR A 134 -16.56 -1.83 -9.43
N THR A 135 -16.98 -0.77 -10.11
CA THR A 135 -17.98 0.17 -9.59
C THR A 135 -19.08 0.40 -10.62
N THR A 136 -20.22 0.94 -10.17
CA THR A 136 -21.33 1.29 -11.05
C THR A 136 -21.15 2.66 -11.69
N GLY A 137 -20.18 3.44 -11.23
CA GLY A 137 -19.85 4.73 -11.80
C GLY A 137 -18.50 5.19 -11.28
N PRO A 138 -17.84 6.16 -11.95
CA PRO A 138 -16.50 6.63 -11.54
C PRO A 138 -16.45 7.27 -10.15
N LEU A 139 -17.58 7.75 -9.66
CA LEU A 139 -17.68 8.42 -8.36
C LEU A 139 -18.53 7.63 -7.36
N ALA A 140 -18.85 6.41 -7.69
CA ALA A 140 -19.69 5.55 -6.83
C ALA A 140 -18.86 4.86 -5.72
#